data_e0127322c52e39ea7e9dbaafdf6e7e0d
#
_entry.id   e0127322c52e39ea7e9dbaafdf6e7e0d
#
_cell.length_a   1.000
_cell.length_b   1.000
_cell.length_c   1.000
_cell.angle_alpha   90.00
_cell.angle_beta   90.00
_cell.angle_gamma   90.00
#
_symmetry.space_group_name_H-M   'P 1'
#
loop_
_entity.id
_entity.type
_entity.pdbx_description
1 polymer ?
#
loop_
_entity_poly.entity_id
_entity_poly.type
_entity_poly.pdbx_seq_one_letter_code
_entity_poly.pdbx_strand_id
1 'polypeptide(L)'
;MSQQNRTKMSVTQLTLLTAINMMGSGIVMLPTKLAEIGTISILSWLITAVGSLCLAYAFAKCGMFSKRPGMGGYSEYAFGKAGNFMANYTYGVSLLFANIAIAITCVGYGAEFLEIELTPVQVCLSTIVVLWICTSANFMGASLT
;
A
#
# COMPACT_ATOMS: atom_id res chain seq x y z
N MET A 1 4.11 21.54 -27.98
CA MET A 1 3.23 20.68 -27.18
C MET A 1 3.62 19.24 -27.49
N SER A 2 4.50 18.68 -26.70
CA SER A 2 5.01 17.31 -26.85
C SER A 2 3.93 16.35 -26.36
N GLN A 3 3.35 15.56 -27.25
CA GLN A 3 2.53 14.41 -26.87
C GLN A 3 3.44 13.39 -26.18
N GLN A 4 3.38 13.37 -24.86
CA GLN A 4 4.02 12.36 -24.04
C GLN A 4 3.38 11.01 -24.40
N ASN A 5 4.15 10.21 -25.11
CA ASN A 5 3.79 8.85 -25.51
C ASN A 5 3.60 8.02 -24.22
N ARG A 6 2.38 8.03 -23.67
CA ARG A 6 2.02 7.17 -22.54
C ARG A 6 2.07 5.74 -23.04
N THR A 7 3.18 5.07 -22.82
CA THR A 7 3.28 3.63 -22.99
C THR A 7 2.20 2.99 -22.12
N LYS A 8 1.17 2.46 -22.78
CA LYS A 8 0.07 1.76 -22.07
C LYS A 8 0.69 0.54 -21.40
N MET A 9 0.70 0.54 -20.07
CA MET A 9 1.14 -0.61 -19.30
C MET A 9 0.30 -1.83 -19.67
N SER A 10 0.97 -2.98 -19.84
CA SER A 10 0.28 -4.25 -20.06
C SER A 10 -0.56 -4.61 -18.82
N VAL A 11 -1.66 -5.33 -19.03
CA VAL A 11 -2.50 -5.84 -17.93
C VAL A 11 -1.68 -6.62 -16.92
N THR A 12 -0.73 -7.43 -17.38
CA THR A 12 0.18 -8.20 -16.52
C THR A 12 1.06 -7.30 -15.66
N GLN A 13 1.63 -6.24 -16.24
CA GLN A 13 2.44 -5.27 -15.50
C GLN A 13 1.62 -4.54 -14.44
N LEU A 14 0.40 -4.12 -14.78
CA LEU A 14 -0.50 -3.47 -13.85
C LEU A 14 -0.91 -4.41 -12.71
N THR A 15 -1.20 -5.67 -13.01
CA THR A 15 -1.55 -6.68 -12.00
C THR A 15 -0.39 -6.93 -11.04
N LEU A 16 0.83 -7.10 -11.56
CA LEU A 16 2.02 -7.28 -10.73
C LEU A 16 2.30 -6.06 -9.85
N LEU A 17 2.20 -4.87 -10.41
CA LEU A 17 2.40 -3.63 -9.67
C LEU A 17 1.38 -3.48 -8.54
N THR A 18 0.11 -3.79 -8.82
CA THR A 18 -0.96 -3.75 -7.82
C THR A 18 -0.73 -4.80 -6.74
N ALA A 19 -0.34 -6.03 -7.11
CA ALA A 19 -0.03 -7.08 -6.15
C ALA A 19 1.13 -6.68 -5.22
N ILE A 20 2.22 -6.14 -5.76
CA ILE A 20 3.36 -5.66 -4.96
C ILE A 20 2.93 -4.53 -4.02
N ASN A 21 2.11 -3.59 -4.47
CA ASN A 21 1.60 -2.50 -3.62
C ASN A 21 0.67 -3.00 -2.49
N MET A 22 0.00 -4.13 -2.69
CA MET A 22 -0.83 -4.77 -1.64
C MET A 22 0.00 -5.58 -0.64
N MET A 23 1.22 -5.98 -0.99
CA MET A 23 2.14 -6.69 -0.10
C MET A 23 2.75 -5.71 0.91
N GLY A 24 2.02 -5.44 1.98
CA GLY A 24 2.52 -4.64 3.11
C GLY A 24 3.28 -5.49 4.13
N SER A 25 3.76 -4.83 5.19
CA SER A 25 4.47 -5.47 6.32
C SER A 25 3.70 -6.65 6.94
N GLY A 26 2.38 -6.62 6.89
CA GLY A 26 1.51 -7.67 7.42
C GLY A 26 1.75 -9.05 6.79
N ILE A 27 2.13 -9.12 5.50
CA ILE A 27 2.30 -10.43 4.83
C ILE A 27 3.45 -11.25 5.44
N VAL A 28 4.46 -10.59 5.97
CA VAL A 28 5.62 -11.25 6.60
C VAL A 28 5.29 -11.68 8.01
N MET A 29 4.53 -10.87 8.77
CA MET A 29 4.13 -11.19 10.15
C MET A 29 2.94 -12.14 10.24
N LEU A 30 2.08 -12.17 9.22
CA LEU A 30 0.85 -12.97 9.23
C LEU A 30 1.07 -14.47 9.46
N PRO A 31 2.02 -15.16 8.80
CA PRO A 31 2.23 -16.59 9.01
C PRO A 31 2.54 -16.93 10.49
N THR A 32 3.39 -16.13 11.13
CA THR A 32 3.77 -16.31 12.54
C THR A 32 2.56 -16.13 13.45
N LYS A 33 1.80 -15.05 13.25
CA LYS A 33 0.61 -14.75 14.06
C LYS A 33 -0.52 -15.76 13.85
N LEU A 34 -0.70 -16.25 12.63
CA LEU A 34 -1.70 -17.26 12.32
C LEU A 34 -1.33 -18.65 12.86
N ALA A 35 -0.03 -18.97 12.92
CA ALA A 35 0.44 -20.19 13.54
C ALA A 35 0.13 -20.25 15.04
N GLU A 36 0.15 -19.12 15.73
CA GLU A 36 -0.25 -19.01 17.15
C GLU A 36 -1.75 -19.34 17.38
N ILE A 37 -2.60 -19.04 16.39
CA ILE A 37 -4.07 -19.26 16.47
C ILE A 37 -4.45 -20.70 16.06
N GLY A 38 -3.62 -21.34 15.24
CA GLY A 38 -3.86 -22.70 14.76
C GLY A 38 -4.66 -22.78 13.46
N THR A 39 -5.15 -24.00 13.13
CA THR A 39 -5.76 -24.35 11.84
C THR A 39 -7.01 -23.56 11.49
N ILE A 40 -7.74 -23.01 12.47
CA ILE A 40 -8.91 -22.18 12.24
C ILE A 40 -8.60 -20.89 11.47
N SER A 41 -7.33 -20.47 11.50
CA SER A 41 -6.85 -19.30 10.77
C SER A 41 -7.01 -19.43 9.25
N ILE A 42 -6.98 -20.64 8.70
CA ILE A 42 -7.19 -20.91 7.27
C ILE A 42 -8.58 -20.49 6.84
N LEU A 43 -9.61 -20.75 7.66
CA LEU A 43 -10.97 -20.32 7.38
C LEU A 43 -11.10 -18.79 7.33
N SER A 44 -10.42 -18.10 8.25
CA SER A 44 -10.34 -16.64 8.28
C SER A 44 -9.73 -16.09 6.99
N TRP A 45 -8.71 -16.74 6.45
CA TRP A 45 -8.08 -16.37 5.17
C TRP A 45 -9.05 -16.50 3.99
N LEU A 46 -9.81 -17.58 3.94
CA LEU A 46 -10.80 -17.79 2.88
C LEU A 46 -11.89 -16.71 2.90
N ILE A 47 -12.41 -16.39 4.08
CA ILE A 47 -13.43 -15.34 4.24
C ILE A 47 -12.86 -13.98 3.81
N THR A 48 -11.64 -13.67 4.24
CA THR A 48 -10.97 -12.41 3.88
C THR A 48 -10.69 -12.33 2.38
N ALA A 49 -10.29 -13.43 1.75
CA ALA A 49 -10.05 -13.49 0.31
C ALA A 49 -11.33 -13.19 -0.48
N VAL A 50 -12.47 -13.81 -0.11
CA VAL A 50 -13.76 -13.52 -0.74
C VAL A 50 -14.16 -12.06 -0.54
N GLY A 51 -14.03 -11.53 0.68
CA GLY A 51 -14.32 -10.13 0.97
C GLY A 51 -13.45 -9.16 0.14
N SER A 52 -12.16 -9.45 0.01
CA SER A 52 -11.24 -8.65 -0.81
C SER A 52 -11.59 -8.68 -2.29
N LEU A 53 -12.01 -9.84 -2.82
CA LEU A 53 -12.46 -9.97 -4.21
C LEU A 53 -13.75 -9.18 -4.46
N CYS A 54 -14.71 -9.21 -3.54
CA CYS A 54 -15.92 -8.41 -3.64
C CYS A 54 -15.61 -6.91 -3.64
N LEU A 55 -14.68 -6.49 -2.78
CA LEU A 55 -14.24 -5.09 -2.72
C LEU A 55 -13.55 -4.67 -4.01
N ALA A 56 -12.63 -5.49 -4.52
CA ALA A 56 -11.94 -5.23 -5.78
C ALA A 56 -12.92 -5.12 -6.96
N TYR A 57 -13.94 -5.98 -7.00
CA TYR A 57 -14.99 -5.90 -8.00
C TYR A 57 -15.81 -4.61 -7.90
N ALA A 58 -16.17 -4.20 -6.68
CA ALA A 58 -16.87 -2.95 -6.44
C ALA A 58 -16.06 -1.74 -6.93
N PHE A 59 -14.76 -1.67 -6.58
CA PHE A 59 -13.88 -0.62 -7.07
C PHE A 59 -13.70 -0.63 -8.59
N ALA A 60 -13.57 -1.80 -9.19
CA ALA A 60 -13.48 -1.93 -10.65
C ALA A 60 -14.74 -1.37 -11.33
N LYS A 61 -15.93 -1.67 -10.80
CA LYS A 61 -17.20 -1.08 -11.28
C LYS A 61 -17.23 0.43 -11.10
N CYS A 62 -16.83 0.95 -9.95
CA CYS A 62 -16.74 2.39 -9.73
C CYS A 62 -15.78 3.05 -10.74
N GLY A 63 -14.65 2.43 -11.04
CA GLY A 63 -13.70 2.92 -12.04
C GLY A 63 -14.26 2.96 -13.47
N MET A 64 -15.17 2.05 -13.82
CA MET A 64 -15.83 2.03 -15.12
C MET A 64 -16.88 3.15 -15.25
N PHE A 65 -17.57 3.50 -14.17
CA PHE A 65 -18.60 4.54 -14.15
C PHE A 65 -18.02 5.95 -13.99
N SER A 66 -16.91 6.07 -13.25
CA SER A 66 -16.33 7.38 -12.96
C SER A 66 -15.49 7.89 -14.13
N LYS A 67 -15.83 9.07 -14.61
CA LYS A 67 -15.01 9.81 -15.60
C LYS A 67 -13.80 10.50 -14.95
N ARG A 68 -13.75 10.59 -13.63
CA ARG A 68 -12.67 11.22 -12.88
C ARG A 68 -11.79 10.14 -12.23
N PRO A 69 -10.46 10.25 -12.37
CA PRO A 69 -9.55 9.27 -11.81
C PRO A 69 -9.46 9.38 -10.29
N GLY A 70 -9.24 8.23 -9.63
CA GLY A 70 -8.90 8.12 -8.22
C GLY A 70 -10.08 8.04 -7.26
N MET A 71 -9.75 7.75 -6.00
CA MET A 71 -10.73 7.55 -4.90
C MET A 71 -11.62 8.78 -4.69
N GLY A 72 -11.05 9.97 -4.76
CA GLY A 72 -11.80 11.22 -4.66
C GLY A 72 -12.83 11.40 -5.77
N GLY A 73 -12.50 10.94 -6.99
CA GLY A 73 -13.44 10.98 -8.11
C GLY A 73 -14.69 10.13 -7.88
N TYR A 74 -14.52 8.95 -7.28
CA TYR A 74 -15.63 8.04 -6.95
C TYR A 74 -16.52 8.64 -5.85
N SER A 75 -15.91 9.23 -4.82
CA SER A 75 -16.63 9.86 -3.70
C SER A 75 -17.38 11.11 -4.12
N GLU A 76 -16.89 11.82 -5.13
CA GLU A 76 -17.55 13.04 -5.65
C GLU A 76 -18.91 12.74 -6.28
N TYR A 77 -19.08 11.56 -6.88
CA TYR A 77 -20.38 11.16 -7.44
C TYR A 77 -21.46 10.97 -6.38
N ALA A 78 -21.08 10.46 -5.19
CA ALA A 78 -22.03 10.20 -4.13
C ALA A 78 -22.23 11.39 -3.18
N PHE A 79 -21.15 12.13 -2.89
CA PHE A 79 -21.12 13.14 -1.82
C PHE A 79 -20.66 14.53 -2.29
N GLY A 80 -20.51 14.74 -3.60
CA GLY A 80 -20.06 16.00 -4.17
C GLY A 80 -18.62 16.36 -3.78
N LYS A 81 -18.27 17.66 -3.87
CA LYS A 81 -16.90 18.16 -3.61
C LYS A 81 -16.41 17.87 -2.19
N ALA A 82 -17.30 17.84 -1.21
CA ALA A 82 -16.94 17.49 0.17
C ALA A 82 -16.49 16.04 0.27
N GLY A 83 -17.17 15.11 -0.40
CA GLY A 83 -16.78 13.70 -0.46
C GLY A 83 -15.41 13.50 -1.12
N ASN A 84 -15.14 14.21 -2.19
CA ASN A 84 -13.84 14.19 -2.86
C ASN A 84 -12.71 14.64 -1.90
N PHE A 85 -12.90 15.75 -1.21
CA PHE A 85 -11.91 16.26 -0.26
C PHE A 85 -11.66 15.26 0.89
N MET A 86 -12.74 14.80 1.53
CA MET A 86 -12.64 13.85 2.65
C MET A 86 -11.95 12.54 2.25
N ALA A 87 -12.31 11.97 1.10
CA ALA A 87 -11.71 10.73 0.61
C ALA A 87 -10.21 10.89 0.33
N ASN A 88 -9.82 11.96 -0.38
CA ASN A 88 -8.41 12.22 -0.68
C ASN A 88 -7.60 12.52 0.59
N TYR A 89 -8.15 13.29 1.53
CA TYR A 89 -7.50 13.60 2.80
C TYR A 89 -7.27 12.33 3.63
N THR A 90 -8.34 11.54 3.83
CA THR A 90 -8.26 10.30 4.60
C THR A 90 -7.29 9.31 3.95
N TYR A 91 -7.33 9.19 2.62
CA TYR A 91 -6.42 8.33 1.89
C TYR A 91 -4.96 8.78 2.02
N GLY A 92 -4.69 10.08 1.88
CA GLY A 92 -3.35 10.64 2.06
C GLY A 92 -2.78 10.40 3.46
N VAL A 93 -3.58 10.64 4.50
CA VAL A 93 -3.18 10.37 5.89
C VAL A 93 -2.93 8.88 6.11
N SER A 94 -3.80 8.01 5.59
CA SER A 94 -3.65 6.56 5.70
C SER A 94 -2.36 6.07 5.04
N LEU A 95 -1.99 6.62 3.87
CA LEU A 95 -0.74 6.30 3.19
C LEU A 95 0.49 6.70 3.99
N LEU A 96 0.47 7.85 4.67
CA LEU A 96 1.57 8.27 5.54
C LEU A 96 1.80 7.26 6.66
N PHE A 97 0.75 6.89 7.38
CA PHE A 97 0.86 5.89 8.46
C PHE A 97 1.28 4.51 7.93
N ALA A 98 0.76 4.09 6.79
CA ALA A 98 1.13 2.82 6.17
C ALA A 98 2.64 2.78 5.81
N ASN A 99 3.18 3.83 5.21
CA ASN A 99 4.60 3.90 4.87
C ASN A 99 5.50 3.89 6.11
N ILE A 100 5.10 4.59 7.18
CA ILE A 100 5.83 4.57 8.46
C ILE A 100 5.83 3.15 9.05
N ALA A 101 4.68 2.48 9.06
CA ALA A 101 4.56 1.11 9.58
C ALA A 101 5.44 0.12 8.80
N ILE A 102 5.47 0.23 7.46
CA ILE A 102 6.33 -0.61 6.61
C ILE A 102 7.81 -0.34 6.92
N ALA A 103 8.21 0.91 7.07
CA ALA A 103 9.60 1.27 7.35
C ALA A 103 10.05 0.75 8.73
N ILE A 104 9.21 0.87 9.77
CA ILE A 104 9.49 0.32 11.11
C ILE A 104 9.65 -1.20 11.03
N THR A 105 8.77 -1.88 10.31
CA THR A 105 8.83 -3.34 10.15
C THR A 105 10.10 -3.76 9.42
N CYS A 106 10.49 -3.05 8.37
CA CYS A 106 11.72 -3.29 7.63
C CYS A 106 12.96 -3.17 8.53
N VAL A 107 13.02 -2.14 9.36
CA VAL A 107 14.12 -1.94 10.33
C VAL A 107 14.11 -3.04 11.38
N GLY A 108 12.95 -3.42 11.91
CA GLY A 108 12.82 -4.49 12.91
C GLY A 108 13.33 -5.83 12.39
N TYR A 109 12.89 -6.26 11.21
CA TYR A 109 13.38 -7.50 10.60
C TYR A 109 14.86 -7.43 10.20
N GLY A 110 15.33 -6.26 9.75
CA GLY A 110 16.74 -6.06 9.47
C GLY A 110 17.62 -6.22 10.72
N ALA A 111 17.16 -5.69 11.84
CA ALA A 111 17.85 -5.83 13.12
C ALA A 111 17.87 -7.28 13.62
N GLU A 112 16.73 -7.99 13.51
CA GLU A 112 16.63 -9.39 13.89
C GLU A 112 17.51 -10.29 12.99
N PHE A 113 17.55 -10.01 11.69
CA PHE A 113 18.41 -10.74 10.75
C PHE A 113 19.92 -10.54 11.04
N LEU A 114 20.30 -9.36 11.53
CA LEU A 114 21.69 -9.03 11.90
C LEU A 114 22.01 -9.39 13.35
N GLU A 115 21.06 -9.96 14.10
CA GLU A 115 21.17 -10.30 15.53
C GLU A 115 21.58 -9.08 16.40
N ILE A 116 21.09 -7.89 16.04
CA ILE A 116 21.39 -6.63 16.74
C ILE A 116 20.18 -6.21 17.57
N GLU A 117 20.36 -6.06 18.87
CA GLU A 117 19.35 -5.46 19.73
C GLU A 117 19.36 -3.94 19.58
N LEU A 118 18.32 -3.40 18.97
CA LEU A 118 18.15 -1.95 18.79
C LEU A 118 17.32 -1.35 19.93
N THR A 119 17.83 -0.26 20.50
CA THR A 119 17.02 0.54 21.42
C THR A 119 15.91 1.28 20.67
N PRO A 120 14.78 1.63 21.34
CA PRO A 120 13.66 2.32 20.68
C PRO A 120 14.08 3.60 19.93
N VAL A 121 15.07 4.32 20.42
CA VAL A 121 15.60 5.52 19.78
C VAL A 121 16.34 5.17 18.49
N GLN A 122 17.13 4.11 18.49
CA GLN A 122 17.85 3.63 17.30
C GLN A 122 16.87 3.16 16.22
N VAL A 123 15.77 2.47 16.60
CA VAL A 123 14.71 2.08 15.67
C VAL A 123 14.10 3.32 15.00
N CYS A 124 13.78 4.36 15.77
CA CYS A 124 13.25 5.61 15.21
C CYS A 124 14.21 6.27 14.22
N LEU A 125 15.49 6.41 14.60
CA LEU A 125 16.50 7.02 13.74
C LEU A 125 16.71 6.21 12.45
N SER A 126 16.85 4.90 12.56
CA SER A 126 16.99 4.00 11.39
C SER A 126 15.77 4.06 10.47
N THR A 127 14.56 4.13 11.03
CA THR A 127 13.32 4.28 10.26
C THR A 127 13.30 5.58 9.47
N ILE A 128 13.72 6.69 10.08
CA ILE A 128 13.82 7.99 9.39
C ILE A 128 14.83 7.90 8.24
N VAL A 129 15.98 7.30 8.45
CA VAL A 129 17.02 7.12 7.40
C VAL A 129 16.47 6.27 6.24
N VAL A 130 15.81 5.16 6.53
CA VAL A 130 15.21 4.30 5.50
C VAL A 130 14.16 5.07 4.69
N LEU A 131 13.28 5.83 5.34
CA LEU A 131 12.28 6.65 4.66
C LEU A 131 12.93 7.69 3.75
N TRP A 132 14.01 8.36 4.18
CA TRP A 132 14.73 9.32 3.37
C TRP A 132 15.40 8.67 2.16
N ILE A 133 16.03 7.50 2.33
CA ILE A 133 16.64 6.75 1.23
C ILE A 133 15.58 6.34 0.21
N CYS A 134 14.45 5.77 0.64
CA CYS A 134 13.36 5.37 -0.24
C CYS A 134 12.75 6.56 -0.98
N THR A 135 12.57 7.69 -0.30
CA THR A 135 12.05 8.92 -0.90
C THR A 135 13.01 9.46 -1.95
N SER A 136 14.31 9.51 -1.65
CA SER A 136 15.34 9.97 -2.60
C SER A 136 15.42 9.06 -3.82
N ALA A 137 15.36 7.74 -3.63
CA ALA A 137 15.32 6.78 -4.73
C ALA A 137 14.09 6.96 -5.62
N ASN A 138 12.93 7.28 -5.02
CA ASN A 138 11.70 7.53 -5.78
C ASN A 138 11.79 8.81 -6.62
N PHE A 139 12.41 9.88 -6.11
CA PHE A 139 12.67 11.09 -6.90
C PHE A 139 13.59 10.81 -8.10
N MET A 140 14.60 9.97 -7.94
CA MET A 140 15.49 9.57 -9.04
C MET A 140 14.77 8.65 -10.04
N GLY A 141 13.91 7.74 -9.57
CA GLY A 141 13.13 6.84 -10.42
C GLY A 141 12.07 7.55 -11.25
N ALA A 142 11.41 8.56 -10.68
CA ALA A 142 10.39 9.35 -11.39
C ALA A 142 10.96 10.20 -12.55
N SER A 143 12.27 10.44 -12.57
CA SER A 143 12.94 11.15 -13.68
C SER A 143 13.37 10.22 -14.82
N LEU A 144 13.30 8.89 -14.63
CA LEU A 144 13.67 7.87 -15.60
C LEU A 144 12.47 7.24 -16.32
N THR A 145 11.26 7.56 -15.93
CA THR A 145 9.99 7.15 -16.56
C THR A 145 9.30 8.32 -17.25
#